data_953ee13a94bc1ea63df0497afa1060ef
#
_entry.id   953ee13a94bc1ea63df0497afa1060ef
#
_cell.length_a   1.000
_cell.length_b   1.000
_cell.length_c   1.000
_cell.angle_alpha   90.00
_cell.angle_beta   90.00
_cell.angle_gamma   90.00
#
_symmetry.space_group_name_H-M   'P 1'
#
loop_
_entity.id
_entity.type
_entity.pdbx_description
1 polymer ?
#
loop_
_entity_poly.entity_id
_entity_poly.type
_entity_poly.pdbx_seq_one_letter_code
_entity_poly.pdbx_strand_id
1 'polypeptide(L)'
;MTSVRRLAAVALVAALAACSADPSPTPPPPCPTEAPSLASAQGTLEDARLATVTVTGAVEGEFSIELFGDEAPLATANFVSLARCGFYEGIWFHRILAGFVIQTGDPGTKTHDRDWPDLGKGGPGYGFEIEPPAPGLRYDPYSVAMANNQVANGSQWFVSLADLDETLRSAGVYTIFGSVVEGNDVIDQIAAVPVNDPRVGVPLELVTIARIEISSRPGPVASDGSS
;
A
#
# COMPACT_ATOMS: atom_id res chain seq x y z
N MET A 1 -70.13 55.61 -5.33
CA MET A 1 -69.30 54.94 -4.34
C MET A 1 -68.75 53.67 -5.01
N THR A 2 -67.58 53.76 -5.65
CA THR A 2 -67.02 52.70 -6.50
C THR A 2 -65.80 52.07 -5.72
N SER A 3 -66.00 50.80 -5.37
CA SER A 3 -65.02 50.03 -4.62
C SER A 3 -63.98 49.38 -5.57
N VAL A 4 -62.72 49.79 -5.47
CA VAL A 4 -61.64 49.24 -6.27
C VAL A 4 -61.05 48.05 -5.49
N ARG A 5 -61.21 46.82 -6.02
CA ARG A 5 -60.57 45.63 -5.52
C ARG A 5 -59.14 45.54 -6.08
N ARG A 6 -58.13 45.58 -5.21
CA ARG A 6 -56.71 45.32 -5.54
C ARG A 6 -56.48 43.82 -5.54
N LEU A 7 -56.12 43.26 -6.70
CA LEU A 7 -55.62 41.91 -6.84
C LEU A 7 -54.11 41.94 -6.45
N ALA A 8 -53.74 41.16 -5.44
CA ALA A 8 -52.36 40.89 -5.11
C ALA A 8 -51.86 39.64 -5.90
N ALA A 9 -50.89 39.86 -6.77
CA ALA A 9 -50.23 38.76 -7.49
C ALA A 9 -49.17 38.15 -6.58
N VAL A 10 -49.33 36.89 -6.21
CA VAL A 10 -48.32 36.09 -5.49
C VAL A 10 -47.38 35.48 -6.52
N ALA A 11 -46.16 35.96 -6.59
CA ALA A 11 -45.09 35.36 -7.40
C ALA A 11 -44.53 34.13 -6.69
N LEU A 12 -44.76 32.95 -7.24
CA LEU A 12 -44.18 31.69 -6.77
C LEU A 12 -42.76 31.56 -7.32
N VAL A 13 -41.75 31.76 -6.47
CA VAL A 13 -40.36 31.50 -6.84
C VAL A 13 -40.09 30.02 -6.66
N ALA A 14 -39.99 29.27 -7.77
CA ALA A 14 -39.54 27.89 -7.76
C ALA A 14 -37.99 27.85 -7.61
N ALA A 15 -37.49 27.46 -6.45
CA ALA A 15 -36.07 27.18 -6.23
C ALA A 15 -35.75 25.83 -6.90
N LEU A 16 -35.02 25.88 -8.02
CA LEU A 16 -34.39 24.72 -8.62
C LEU A 16 -33.21 24.28 -7.73
N ALA A 17 -33.41 23.23 -6.94
CA ALA A 17 -32.32 22.53 -6.27
C ALA A 17 -31.51 21.78 -7.34
N ALA A 18 -30.37 22.34 -7.74
CA ALA A 18 -29.39 21.62 -8.55
C ALA A 18 -28.75 20.52 -7.64
N CYS A 19 -29.18 19.26 -7.81
CA CYS A 19 -28.46 18.13 -7.30
C CYS A 19 -27.11 18.06 -8.03
N SER A 20 -26.04 18.51 -7.38
CA SER A 20 -24.67 18.18 -7.79
C SER A 20 -24.50 16.67 -7.61
N ALA A 21 -24.57 15.91 -8.68
CA ALA A 21 -24.16 14.51 -8.64
C ALA A 21 -22.66 14.48 -8.37
N ASP A 22 -22.25 13.84 -7.29
CA ASP A 22 -20.85 13.54 -7.08
C ASP A 22 -20.32 12.77 -8.29
N PRO A 23 -19.14 13.14 -8.82
CA PRO A 23 -18.55 12.40 -9.93
C PRO A 23 -18.40 10.93 -9.52
N SER A 24 -18.94 10.01 -10.32
CA SER A 24 -18.74 8.58 -10.10
C SER A 24 -17.22 8.30 -10.00
N PRO A 25 -16.78 7.45 -9.05
CA PRO A 25 -15.37 7.14 -8.92
C PRO A 25 -14.81 6.60 -10.24
N THR A 26 -13.70 7.16 -10.67
CA THR A 26 -12.98 6.67 -11.86
C THR A 26 -12.55 5.22 -11.61
N PRO A 27 -12.82 4.29 -12.52
CA PRO A 27 -12.37 2.91 -12.35
C PRO A 27 -10.84 2.85 -12.26
N PRO A 28 -10.27 1.91 -11.49
CA PRO A 28 -8.82 1.75 -11.40
C PRO A 28 -8.22 1.45 -12.79
N PRO A 29 -6.96 1.85 -13.03
CA PRO A 29 -6.27 1.51 -14.27
C PRO A 29 -6.07 -0.01 -14.38
N PRO A 30 -5.87 -0.57 -15.58
CA PRO A 30 -5.50 -1.97 -15.73
C PRO A 30 -4.15 -2.24 -15.06
N CYS A 31 -4.01 -3.43 -14.45
CA CYS A 31 -2.75 -3.84 -13.87
C CYS A 31 -1.67 -4.04 -14.95
N PRO A 32 -0.40 -3.68 -14.63
CA PRO A 32 0.69 -3.88 -15.57
C PRO A 32 0.91 -5.38 -15.85
N THR A 33 1.23 -5.70 -17.10
CA THR A 33 1.56 -7.05 -17.56
C THR A 33 3.04 -7.22 -17.87
N GLU A 34 3.82 -6.13 -17.74
CA GLU A 34 5.25 -6.06 -18.01
C GLU A 34 5.97 -5.32 -16.88
N ALA A 35 7.26 -5.62 -16.74
CA ALA A 35 8.12 -4.97 -15.78
C ALA A 35 8.26 -3.45 -16.06
N PRO A 36 8.41 -2.62 -15.03
CA PRO A 36 8.68 -1.20 -15.23
C PRO A 36 10.05 -0.99 -15.89
N SER A 37 10.15 0.04 -16.70
CA SER A 37 11.42 0.59 -17.19
C SER A 37 11.72 1.90 -16.46
N LEU A 38 12.98 2.36 -16.46
CA LEU A 38 13.32 3.65 -15.87
C LEU A 38 12.52 4.81 -16.49
N ALA A 39 12.22 4.74 -17.78
CA ALA A 39 11.44 5.76 -18.46
C ALA A 39 9.96 5.77 -17.99
N SER A 40 9.35 4.59 -17.80
CA SER A 40 7.97 4.51 -17.28
C SER A 40 7.90 4.83 -15.79
N ALA A 41 8.95 4.51 -15.03
CA ALA A 41 9.02 4.79 -13.59
C ALA A 41 8.91 6.29 -13.28
N GLN A 42 9.59 7.15 -14.05
CA GLN A 42 9.56 8.60 -13.86
C GLN A 42 8.11 9.15 -13.84
N GLY A 43 7.30 8.81 -14.84
CA GLY A 43 5.90 9.24 -14.89
C GLY A 43 5.03 8.65 -13.78
N THR A 44 5.29 7.40 -13.38
CA THR A 44 4.56 6.73 -12.29
C THR A 44 4.82 7.38 -10.93
N LEU A 45 6.05 7.90 -10.72
CA LEU A 45 6.53 8.42 -9.44
C LEU A 45 6.33 9.95 -9.28
N GLU A 46 5.83 10.64 -10.28
CA GLU A 46 5.71 12.10 -10.28
C GLU A 46 4.90 12.62 -9.07
N ASP A 47 3.84 11.89 -8.69
CA ASP A 47 2.94 12.21 -7.56
C ASP A 47 2.89 11.12 -6.48
N ALA A 48 3.81 10.15 -6.49
CA ALA A 48 3.84 9.02 -5.56
C ALA A 48 4.93 9.19 -4.51
N ARG A 49 4.55 9.70 -3.32
CA ARG A 49 5.47 9.88 -2.18
C ARG A 49 5.07 9.09 -0.95
N LEU A 50 3.79 8.75 -0.83
CA LEU A 50 3.25 8.05 0.31
C LEU A 50 2.27 6.96 -0.15
N ALA A 51 2.34 5.80 0.48
CA ALA A 51 1.36 4.73 0.32
C ALA A 51 0.69 4.45 1.67
N THR A 52 -0.62 4.65 1.75
CA THR A 52 -1.41 4.29 2.93
C THR A 52 -2.04 2.92 2.71
N VAL A 53 -1.68 1.97 3.55
CA VAL A 53 -2.14 0.58 3.51
C VAL A 53 -3.20 0.39 4.59
N THR A 54 -4.43 0.06 4.19
CA THR A 54 -5.52 -0.33 5.09
C THR A 54 -5.53 -1.85 5.21
N VAL A 55 -5.53 -2.38 6.42
CA VAL A 55 -5.62 -3.80 6.71
C VAL A 55 -6.88 -4.15 7.48
N THR A 56 -7.35 -5.39 7.27
CA THR A 56 -8.55 -5.94 7.92
C THR A 56 -8.33 -7.40 8.32
N GLY A 57 -9.20 -7.93 9.18
CA GLY A 57 -9.13 -9.30 9.66
C GLY A 57 -8.66 -9.39 11.11
N ALA A 58 -7.62 -10.17 11.39
CA ALA A 58 -7.09 -10.30 12.75
C ALA A 58 -6.52 -8.99 13.31
N VAL A 59 -6.12 -8.08 12.44
CA VAL A 59 -5.72 -6.70 12.75
C VAL A 59 -6.49 -5.76 11.83
N GLU A 60 -7.04 -4.70 12.39
CA GLU A 60 -7.71 -3.62 11.64
C GLU A 60 -6.97 -2.31 11.90
N GLY A 61 -6.65 -1.58 10.83
CA GLY A 61 -5.95 -0.30 10.94
C GLY A 61 -5.30 0.14 9.64
N GLU A 62 -4.53 1.20 9.75
CA GLU A 62 -3.79 1.78 8.64
C GLU A 62 -2.34 2.04 9.03
N PHE A 63 -1.43 1.90 8.08
CA PHE A 63 -0.07 2.37 8.20
C PHE A 63 0.38 3.02 6.90
N SER A 64 1.31 3.95 6.99
CA SER A 64 1.79 4.71 5.83
C SER A 64 3.26 4.45 5.57
N ILE A 65 3.59 4.21 4.30
CA ILE A 65 4.94 3.97 3.81
C ILE A 65 5.40 5.21 3.03
N GLU A 66 6.47 5.87 3.48
CA GLU A 66 7.21 6.82 2.65
C GLU A 66 7.95 6.05 1.55
N LEU A 67 7.78 6.50 0.29
CA LEU A 67 8.29 5.80 -0.89
C LEU A 67 9.61 6.42 -1.37
N PHE A 68 10.61 5.59 -1.63
CA PHE A 68 11.95 5.98 -2.04
C PHE A 68 12.13 5.86 -3.55
N GLY A 69 11.36 6.68 -4.29
CA GLY A 69 11.35 6.64 -5.76
C GLY A 69 12.66 7.07 -6.42
N ASP A 70 13.47 7.89 -5.74
CA ASP A 70 14.77 8.32 -6.24
C ASP A 70 15.85 7.26 -6.01
N GLU A 71 15.75 6.49 -4.92
CA GLU A 71 16.70 5.46 -4.51
C GLU A 71 16.43 4.09 -5.13
N ALA A 72 15.16 3.77 -5.39
CA ALA A 72 14.71 2.50 -5.95
C ALA A 72 13.57 2.71 -6.96
N PRO A 73 13.85 3.36 -8.10
CA PRO A 73 12.81 3.78 -9.04
C PRO A 73 12.00 2.61 -9.62
N LEU A 74 12.61 1.48 -9.94
CA LEU A 74 11.89 0.35 -10.51
C LEU A 74 10.98 -0.33 -9.48
N ALA A 75 11.50 -0.60 -8.28
CA ALA A 75 10.74 -1.24 -7.22
C ALA A 75 9.57 -0.37 -6.76
N THR A 76 9.83 0.93 -6.56
CA THR A 76 8.79 1.88 -6.17
C THR A 76 7.72 2.02 -7.24
N ALA A 77 8.10 2.19 -8.51
CA ALA A 77 7.14 2.30 -9.62
C ALA A 77 6.31 1.02 -9.81
N ASN A 78 6.93 -0.15 -9.66
CA ASN A 78 6.23 -1.42 -9.69
C ASN A 78 5.17 -1.49 -8.58
N PHE A 79 5.58 -1.22 -7.33
CA PHE A 79 4.68 -1.21 -6.19
C PHE A 79 3.52 -0.23 -6.38
N VAL A 80 3.80 1.01 -6.80
CA VAL A 80 2.79 2.05 -7.05
C VAL A 80 1.81 1.65 -8.15
N SER A 81 2.30 1.10 -9.27
CA SER A 81 1.44 0.67 -10.38
C SER A 81 0.52 -0.47 -9.97
N LEU A 82 1.04 -1.46 -9.22
CA LEU A 82 0.27 -2.57 -8.68
C LEU A 82 -0.74 -2.11 -7.61
N ALA A 83 -0.38 -1.15 -6.76
CA ALA A 83 -1.29 -0.57 -5.79
C ALA A 83 -2.46 0.17 -6.47
N ARG A 84 -2.15 1.04 -7.44
CA ARG A 84 -3.17 1.83 -8.17
C ARG A 84 -4.19 0.98 -8.94
N CYS A 85 -3.80 -0.19 -9.41
CA CYS A 85 -4.71 -1.09 -10.11
C CYS A 85 -5.49 -2.04 -9.18
N GLY A 86 -5.30 -1.96 -7.85
CA GLY A 86 -5.96 -2.86 -6.89
C GLY A 86 -5.34 -4.26 -6.83
N PHE A 87 -4.12 -4.46 -7.34
CA PHE A 87 -3.46 -5.77 -7.32
C PHE A 87 -3.32 -6.33 -5.92
N TYR A 88 -3.04 -5.50 -4.91
CA TYR A 88 -2.82 -5.95 -3.54
C TYR A 88 -4.10 -6.20 -2.74
N GLU A 89 -5.26 -5.74 -3.20
CA GLU A 89 -6.54 -5.92 -2.50
C GLU A 89 -6.89 -7.40 -2.37
N GLY A 90 -7.20 -7.83 -1.15
CA GLY A 90 -7.48 -9.23 -0.82
C GLY A 90 -6.24 -10.12 -0.59
N ILE A 91 -5.04 -9.60 -0.79
CA ILE A 91 -3.79 -10.31 -0.46
C ILE A 91 -3.56 -10.21 1.05
N TRP A 92 -3.18 -11.33 1.70
CA TRP A 92 -2.87 -11.34 3.13
C TRP A 92 -1.36 -11.51 3.41
N PHE A 93 -0.96 -11.17 4.64
CA PHE A 93 0.40 -11.36 5.13
C PHE A 93 0.63 -12.85 5.37
N HIS A 94 1.32 -13.50 4.45
CA HIS A 94 1.48 -14.96 4.42
C HIS A 94 2.68 -15.46 5.24
N ARG A 95 3.54 -14.55 5.70
CA ARG A 95 4.70 -14.89 6.52
C ARG A 95 4.91 -13.82 7.58
N ILE A 96 4.86 -14.23 8.85
CA ILE A 96 5.05 -13.39 10.04
C ILE A 96 6.11 -14.05 10.91
N LEU A 97 7.28 -13.46 11.00
CA LEU A 97 8.38 -13.92 11.84
C LEU A 97 8.72 -12.81 12.84
N ALA A 98 8.24 -12.97 14.07
CA ALA A 98 8.44 -11.99 15.14
C ALA A 98 9.92 -11.66 15.34
N GLY A 99 10.24 -10.36 15.41
CA GLY A 99 11.61 -9.87 15.52
C GLY A 99 12.45 -9.98 14.23
N PHE A 100 11.83 -10.40 13.10
CA PHE A 100 12.46 -10.47 11.80
C PHE A 100 11.68 -9.68 10.76
N VAL A 101 10.66 -10.27 10.11
CA VAL A 101 9.88 -9.59 9.07
C VAL A 101 8.40 -10.01 9.09
N ILE A 102 7.54 -9.14 8.56
CA ILE A 102 6.21 -9.50 8.05
C ILE A 102 6.22 -9.36 6.54
N GLN A 103 5.72 -10.35 5.80
CA GLN A 103 5.81 -10.43 4.33
C GLN A 103 4.43 -10.68 3.72
N THR A 104 4.17 -10.01 2.59
CA THR A 104 2.92 -10.04 1.83
C THR A 104 3.18 -9.92 0.32
N GLY A 105 2.14 -9.75 -0.49
CA GLY A 105 2.24 -9.47 -1.92
C GLY A 105 2.20 -10.70 -2.82
N ASP A 106 1.88 -11.89 -2.29
CA ASP A 106 1.61 -13.09 -3.10
C ASP A 106 0.16 -13.11 -3.55
N PRO A 107 -0.16 -12.95 -4.86
CA PRO A 107 -1.53 -12.95 -5.37
C PRO A 107 -2.25 -14.29 -5.20
N GLY A 108 -1.52 -15.40 -5.05
CA GLY A 108 -2.11 -16.71 -4.78
C GLY A 108 -2.90 -16.74 -3.48
N THR A 109 -2.57 -15.89 -2.53
CA THR A 109 -3.26 -15.78 -1.24
C THR A 109 -4.72 -15.31 -1.36
N LYS A 110 -5.11 -14.68 -2.47
CA LYS A 110 -6.51 -14.28 -2.72
C LYS A 110 -7.46 -15.47 -2.92
N THR A 111 -6.94 -16.59 -3.39
CA THR A 111 -7.74 -17.74 -3.83
C THR A 111 -7.39 -19.05 -3.13
N HIS A 112 -6.30 -19.07 -2.36
CA HIS A 112 -5.82 -20.24 -1.66
C HIS A 112 -5.73 -19.98 -0.16
N ASP A 113 -5.86 -21.05 0.61
CA ASP A 113 -5.73 -21.02 2.06
C ASP A 113 -4.27 -21.15 2.53
N ARG A 114 -4.08 -21.25 3.82
CA ARG A 114 -2.77 -21.31 4.48
C ARG A 114 -1.96 -22.59 4.19
N ASP A 115 -2.63 -23.65 3.78
CA ASP A 115 -2.01 -24.94 3.52
C ASP A 115 -1.60 -25.11 2.05
N TRP A 116 -1.73 -24.04 1.26
CA TRP A 116 -1.33 -24.06 -0.14
C TRP A 116 0.18 -24.31 -0.31
N PRO A 117 0.61 -25.33 -1.07
CA PRO A 117 2.01 -25.73 -1.16
C PRO A 117 2.92 -24.72 -1.90
N ASP A 118 2.33 -23.81 -2.67
CA ASP A 118 3.05 -22.75 -3.38
C ASP A 118 2.92 -21.38 -2.71
N LEU A 119 2.51 -21.35 -1.43
CA LEU A 119 2.44 -20.12 -0.64
C LEU A 119 3.78 -19.40 -0.62
N GLY A 120 3.75 -18.11 -0.96
CA GLY A 120 4.96 -17.27 -1.04
C GLY A 120 5.74 -17.41 -2.35
N LYS A 121 5.20 -18.11 -3.38
CA LYS A 121 5.85 -18.25 -4.69
C LYS A 121 5.20 -17.43 -5.80
N GLY A 122 4.04 -16.79 -5.53
CA GLY A 122 3.31 -15.99 -6.49
C GLY A 122 3.95 -14.64 -6.79
N GLY A 123 3.57 -14.05 -7.92
CA GLY A 123 4.05 -12.75 -8.37
C GLY A 123 3.14 -12.14 -9.43
N PRO A 124 3.49 -10.98 -10.01
CA PRO A 124 2.64 -10.22 -10.93
C PRO A 124 2.63 -10.79 -12.36
N GLY A 125 3.28 -11.94 -12.59
CA GLY A 125 3.42 -12.54 -13.92
C GLY A 125 4.71 -12.13 -14.66
N TYR A 126 5.51 -11.26 -14.07
CA TYR A 126 6.82 -10.83 -14.57
C TYR A 126 7.79 -10.63 -13.40
N GLY A 127 9.07 -10.49 -13.72
CA GLY A 127 10.12 -10.09 -12.79
C GLY A 127 10.89 -8.89 -13.31
N PHE A 128 11.51 -8.12 -12.41
CA PHE A 128 12.33 -6.97 -12.76
C PHE A 128 13.65 -6.95 -11.98
N GLU A 129 14.58 -6.12 -12.42
CA GLU A 129 15.93 -6.03 -11.87
C GLU A 129 15.93 -5.71 -10.36
N ILE A 130 16.84 -6.36 -9.63
CA ILE A 130 17.07 -6.07 -8.21
C ILE A 130 17.94 -4.81 -8.13
N GLU A 131 17.40 -3.75 -7.52
CA GLU A 131 18.14 -2.52 -7.24
C GLU A 131 18.80 -2.66 -5.87
N PRO A 132 20.14 -2.63 -5.79
CA PRO A 132 20.82 -2.66 -4.49
C PRO A 132 20.40 -1.46 -3.64
N PRO A 133 20.29 -1.60 -2.31
CA PRO A 133 19.99 -0.46 -1.44
C PRO A 133 20.96 0.69 -1.68
N ALA A 134 20.41 1.90 -1.88
CA ALA A 134 21.20 3.10 -2.09
C ALA A 134 22.13 3.38 -0.89
N PRO A 135 23.25 4.09 -1.09
CA PRO A 135 24.16 4.42 0.00
C PRO A 135 23.45 5.12 1.15
N GLY A 136 23.61 4.61 2.36
CA GLY A 136 22.98 5.13 3.57
C GLY A 136 21.65 4.47 3.93
N LEU A 137 20.99 3.76 3.03
CA LEU A 137 19.82 2.96 3.38
C LEU A 137 20.22 1.68 4.10
N ARG A 138 19.51 1.36 5.16
CA ARG A 138 19.72 0.20 6.01
C ARG A 138 18.41 -0.56 6.18
N TYR A 139 18.50 -1.84 6.52
CA TYR A 139 17.32 -2.62 6.94
C TYR A 139 17.03 -2.38 8.43
N ASP A 140 16.78 -1.11 8.77
CA ASP A 140 16.37 -0.70 10.11
C ASP A 140 14.92 -1.16 10.41
N PRO A 141 14.46 -1.15 11.67
CA PRO A 141 13.06 -1.40 11.98
C PRO A 141 12.14 -0.54 11.13
N TYR A 142 11.08 -1.15 10.60
CA TYR A 142 10.07 -0.54 9.72
C TYR A 142 10.56 -0.17 8.31
N SER A 143 11.80 -0.51 7.90
CA SER A 143 12.17 -0.42 6.48
C SER A 143 11.34 -1.40 5.65
N VAL A 144 10.98 -0.98 4.43
CA VAL A 144 10.15 -1.76 3.51
C VAL A 144 11.00 -2.15 2.29
N ALA A 145 11.08 -3.46 2.04
CA ALA A 145 11.91 -3.97 0.95
C ALA A 145 11.20 -5.05 0.13
N MET A 146 11.61 -5.17 -1.15
CA MET A 146 11.12 -6.23 -2.04
C MET A 146 11.63 -7.58 -1.59
N ALA A 147 10.72 -8.54 -1.41
CA ALA A 147 11.09 -9.94 -1.34
C ALA A 147 11.39 -10.47 -2.75
N ASN A 148 12.47 -11.24 -2.88
CA ASN A 148 12.88 -11.76 -4.19
C ASN A 148 13.50 -13.15 -4.08
N ASN A 149 13.73 -13.76 -5.23
CA ASN A 149 14.36 -15.08 -5.36
C ASN A 149 15.87 -15.01 -5.67
N GLN A 150 16.53 -13.88 -5.41
CA GLN A 150 17.92 -13.54 -5.75
C GLN A 150 18.20 -13.42 -7.27
N VAL A 151 17.18 -13.48 -8.10
CA VAL A 151 17.26 -13.30 -9.55
C VAL A 151 16.49 -12.07 -10.00
N ALA A 152 15.26 -11.89 -9.47
CA ALA A 152 14.37 -10.80 -9.83
C ALA A 152 13.42 -10.45 -8.68
N ASN A 153 13.05 -9.17 -8.61
CA ASN A 153 11.92 -8.70 -7.81
C ASN A 153 10.59 -9.04 -8.52
N GLY A 154 9.49 -9.07 -7.76
CA GLY A 154 8.13 -9.27 -8.24
C GLY A 154 7.13 -8.35 -7.54
N SER A 155 6.05 -8.92 -6.99
CA SER A 155 5.04 -8.17 -6.22
C SER A 155 5.20 -8.30 -4.71
N GLN A 156 5.98 -9.25 -4.21
CA GLN A 156 6.10 -9.49 -2.79
C GLN A 156 7.04 -8.50 -2.12
N TRP A 157 6.67 -8.07 -0.92
CA TRP A 157 7.45 -7.16 -0.10
C TRP A 157 7.32 -7.49 1.39
N PHE A 158 8.26 -7.00 2.18
CA PHE A 158 8.27 -7.19 3.63
C PHE A 158 8.59 -5.91 4.38
N VAL A 159 8.18 -5.87 5.64
CA VAL A 159 8.57 -4.84 6.61
C VAL A 159 9.54 -5.47 7.61
N SER A 160 10.68 -4.84 7.85
CA SER A 160 11.65 -5.24 8.88
C SER A 160 11.11 -4.92 10.27
N LEU A 161 11.23 -5.86 11.21
CA LEU A 161 10.76 -5.69 12.60
C LEU A 161 11.90 -5.38 13.60
N ALA A 162 13.14 -5.40 13.13
CA ALA A 162 14.34 -5.13 13.92
C ALA A 162 15.42 -4.52 13.04
N ASP A 163 16.57 -4.14 13.60
CA ASP A 163 17.78 -3.87 12.82
C ASP A 163 18.26 -5.20 12.21
N LEU A 164 18.08 -5.35 10.91
CA LEU A 164 18.41 -6.54 10.14
C LEU A 164 19.54 -6.31 9.14
N ASP A 165 20.24 -5.18 9.22
CA ASP A 165 21.19 -4.76 8.18
C ASP A 165 22.27 -5.81 7.94
N GLU A 166 22.92 -6.30 8.98
CA GLU A 166 23.93 -7.34 8.87
C GLU A 166 23.33 -8.67 8.36
N THR A 167 22.16 -9.06 8.89
CA THR A 167 21.49 -10.32 8.57
C THR A 167 21.07 -10.36 7.11
N LEU A 168 20.36 -9.33 6.62
CA LEU A 168 19.83 -9.31 5.26
C LEU A 168 20.94 -9.09 4.23
N ARG A 169 21.94 -8.24 4.50
CA ARG A 169 23.09 -8.09 3.60
C ARG A 169 23.91 -9.37 3.45
N SER A 170 23.99 -10.19 4.48
CA SER A 170 24.66 -11.49 4.41
C SER A 170 23.84 -12.54 3.66
N ALA A 171 22.51 -12.42 3.67
CA ALA A 171 21.59 -13.35 3.02
C ALA A 171 21.40 -13.08 1.52
N GLY A 172 21.61 -11.82 1.08
CA GLY A 172 21.43 -11.44 -0.32
C GLY A 172 21.20 -9.95 -0.52
N VAL A 173 20.64 -9.60 -1.67
CA VAL A 173 20.29 -8.23 -2.03
C VAL A 173 18.76 -8.10 -2.08
N TYR A 174 18.21 -7.23 -1.24
CA TYR A 174 16.78 -6.91 -1.21
C TYR A 174 16.62 -5.40 -1.43
N THR A 175 15.85 -5.02 -2.42
CA THR A 175 15.65 -3.61 -2.77
C THR A 175 14.83 -2.91 -1.70
N ILE A 176 15.43 -1.96 -0.95
CA ILE A 176 14.71 -1.09 -0.02
C ILE A 176 14.02 0.00 -0.85
N PHE A 177 12.69 0.07 -0.79
CA PHE A 177 11.92 1.02 -1.59
C PHE A 177 11.03 1.95 -0.74
N GLY A 178 11.11 1.85 0.58
CA GLY A 178 10.36 2.71 1.49
C GLY A 178 10.63 2.45 2.96
N SER A 179 9.93 3.19 3.81
CA SER A 179 9.90 3.01 5.26
C SER A 179 8.52 3.34 5.79
N VAL A 180 8.03 2.59 6.79
CA VAL A 180 6.80 2.92 7.51
C VAL A 180 7.06 4.17 8.34
N VAL A 181 6.24 5.20 8.16
CA VAL A 181 6.38 6.50 8.84
C VAL A 181 5.21 6.80 9.78
N GLU A 182 4.09 6.09 9.63
CA GLU A 182 2.90 6.18 10.47
C GLU A 182 2.27 4.81 10.64
N GLY A 183 1.61 4.53 11.77
CA GLY A 183 0.94 3.27 12.04
C GLY A 183 1.89 2.13 12.41
N ASN A 184 3.03 2.43 13.04
CA ASN A 184 3.97 1.42 13.53
C ASN A 184 3.31 0.42 14.49
N ASP A 185 2.35 0.88 15.27
CA ASP A 185 1.55 0.05 16.19
C ASP A 185 0.71 -1.00 15.42
N VAL A 186 0.23 -0.70 14.22
CA VAL A 186 -0.45 -1.67 13.35
C VAL A 186 0.54 -2.74 12.86
N ILE A 187 1.76 -2.35 12.48
CA ILE A 187 2.83 -3.30 12.13
C ILE A 187 3.15 -4.22 13.31
N ASP A 188 3.27 -3.67 14.52
CA ASP A 188 3.55 -4.45 15.74
C ASP A 188 2.40 -5.40 16.08
N GLN A 189 1.14 -5.01 15.87
CA GLN A 189 -0.02 -5.88 16.02
C GLN A 189 -0.01 -7.02 15.00
N ILE A 190 0.33 -6.74 13.73
CA ILE A 190 0.48 -7.79 12.70
C ILE A 190 1.60 -8.77 13.11
N ALA A 191 2.72 -8.26 13.60
CA ALA A 191 3.85 -9.08 14.04
C ALA A 191 3.52 -9.97 15.26
N ALA A 192 2.49 -9.61 16.03
CA ALA A 192 2.00 -10.35 17.20
C ALA A 192 0.94 -11.42 16.86
N VAL A 193 0.46 -11.51 15.62
CA VAL A 193 -0.52 -12.51 15.20
C VAL A 193 0.07 -13.92 15.39
N PRO A 194 -0.64 -14.85 16.04
CA PRO A 194 -0.17 -16.21 16.24
C PRO A 194 0.09 -16.94 14.91
N VAL A 195 1.19 -17.70 14.86
CA VAL A 195 1.63 -18.44 13.68
C VAL A 195 1.66 -19.95 13.94
N ASN A 196 1.62 -20.75 12.88
CA ASN A 196 1.66 -22.22 12.96
C ASN A 196 2.99 -22.76 13.52
N ASP A 197 4.11 -22.21 13.04
CA ASP A 197 5.49 -22.53 13.47
C ASP A 197 6.31 -21.24 13.41
N PRO A 198 6.96 -20.81 14.52
CA PRO A 198 7.76 -19.60 14.55
C PRO A 198 8.91 -19.53 13.54
N ARG A 199 9.31 -20.67 12.96
CA ARG A 199 10.37 -20.74 11.92
C ARG A 199 9.81 -20.56 10.50
N VAL A 200 8.52 -20.84 10.29
CA VAL A 200 7.83 -20.76 9.01
C VAL A 200 7.03 -19.48 8.91
N GLY A 201 6.25 -19.18 9.95
CA GLY A 201 5.56 -17.92 10.10
C GLY A 201 4.21 -17.80 9.39
N VAL A 202 3.54 -18.92 9.05
CA VAL A 202 2.19 -18.84 8.46
C VAL A 202 1.20 -18.47 9.56
N PRO A 203 0.45 -17.35 9.42
CA PRO A 203 -0.47 -16.87 10.45
C PRO A 203 -1.64 -17.83 10.66
N LEU A 204 -2.11 -17.94 11.90
CA LEU A 204 -3.31 -18.72 12.25
C LEU A 204 -4.60 -17.95 11.95
N GLU A 205 -4.55 -16.64 11.98
CA GLU A 205 -5.63 -15.73 11.61
C GLU A 205 -5.13 -14.75 10.55
N LEU A 206 -5.95 -14.47 9.54
CA LEU A 206 -5.50 -13.70 8.39
C LEU A 206 -5.55 -12.19 8.68
N VAL A 207 -4.50 -11.50 8.27
CA VAL A 207 -4.48 -10.04 8.11
C VAL A 207 -4.39 -9.74 6.64
N THR A 208 -5.41 -9.08 6.11
CA THR A 208 -5.60 -8.89 4.66
C THR A 208 -5.47 -7.41 4.31
N ILE A 209 -4.81 -7.10 3.22
CA ILE A 209 -4.78 -5.76 2.64
C ILE A 209 -6.15 -5.47 2.04
N ALA A 210 -6.88 -4.52 2.62
CA ALA A 210 -8.17 -4.07 2.09
C ALA A 210 -7.97 -3.16 0.88
N ARG A 211 -6.98 -2.24 0.96
CA ARG A 211 -6.60 -1.32 -0.12
C ARG A 211 -5.23 -0.71 0.13
N ILE A 212 -4.63 -0.14 -0.92
CA ILE A 212 -3.46 0.73 -0.84
C ILE A 212 -3.76 2.01 -1.62
N GLU A 213 -3.68 3.15 -0.95
CA GLU A 213 -3.87 4.46 -1.56
C GLU A 213 -2.51 5.14 -1.76
N ILE A 214 -2.26 5.63 -2.98
CA ILE A 214 -1.04 6.35 -3.32
C ILE A 214 -1.33 7.84 -3.37
N SER A 215 -0.51 8.63 -2.67
CA SER A 215 -0.64 10.09 -2.65
C SER A 215 0.72 10.79 -2.78
N SER A 216 0.68 12.04 -3.23
CA SER A 216 1.76 12.99 -2.98
C SER A 216 1.81 13.25 -1.47
N ARG A 217 3.01 13.45 -0.90
CA ARG A 217 3.17 13.71 0.54
C ARG A 217 2.13 14.73 1.02
N PRO A 218 1.40 14.49 2.10
CA PRO A 218 0.50 15.49 2.65
C PRO A 218 1.32 16.75 2.95
N GLY A 219 0.82 17.91 2.52
CA GLY A 219 1.35 19.17 2.99
C GLY A 219 1.36 19.16 4.52
N PRO A 220 2.23 19.94 5.19
CA PRO A 220 2.31 19.97 6.64
C PRO A 220 0.90 20.13 7.18
N VAL A 221 0.47 19.21 8.02
CA VAL A 221 -0.81 19.30 8.73
C VAL A 221 -0.74 20.62 9.48
N ALA A 222 -1.60 21.58 9.12
CA ALA A 222 -1.72 22.83 9.84
C ALA A 222 -2.01 22.44 11.29
N SER A 223 -1.05 22.66 12.18
CA SER A 223 -1.28 22.49 13.61
C SER A 223 -2.43 23.41 13.96
N ASP A 224 -3.60 22.84 14.29
CA ASP A 224 -4.71 23.58 14.86
C ASP A 224 -4.17 24.29 16.11
N GLY A 225 -3.89 25.58 15.94
CA GLY A 225 -3.56 26.48 17.01
C GLY A 225 -4.84 26.79 17.80
N SER A 226 -5.29 25.86 18.61
CA SER A 226 -6.25 26.12 19.66
C SER A 226 -5.49 26.47 20.94
N SER A 227 -5.34 27.78 21.12
CA SER A 227 -4.99 28.40 22.40
C SER A 227 -6.23 28.50 23.29
#